data_a5369904458715a011d4118c625af565
#
_entry.id   a5369904458715a011d4118c625af565
#
_cell.length_a   1.000
_cell.length_b   1.000
_cell.length_c   1.000
_cell.angle_alpha   90.00
_cell.angle_beta   90.00
_cell.angle_gamma   90.00
#
_symmetry.space_group_name_H-M   'P 1'
#
loop_
_entity.id
_entity.type
_entity.pdbx_description
1 polymer ?
#
loop_
_entity_poly.entity_id
_entity_poly.type
_entity_poly.pdbx_seq_one_letter_code
_entity_poly.pdbx_strand_id
1 'polypeptide(L)'
;PQVYIRRIEDKLGIHGSPTCEMHFRDAPCELVGQRRRGLTKYVMSLMNGARIGIASQGLGIAEAAYRDALAYAIEREQFGKAIVDMAQVSDMLVNMKVGVETARSLLYETSRTVDLNQGYEHLAETVDRSDPKAKEYKEEAAKYRKQAAILTPTSKYYCCELALRVTSDAIQILGGSGFMRDYAIERYFRDARITTIYEGTSELQVVAILAGLHGDSLTEWFAERAARQYDGEIALLAALVEQMQQRLRDA
;
A
#
# COMPACT_ATOMS: atom_id res chain seq x y z
N PRO A 1 -7.85 -35.21 -17.59
CA PRO A 1 -8.00 -34.68 -16.23
C PRO A 1 -9.19 -33.74 -16.13
N GLN A 2 -9.90 -33.75 -14.97
CA GLN A 2 -11.04 -32.88 -14.73
C GLN A 2 -10.63 -31.46 -14.32
N VAL A 3 -9.41 -31.29 -13.83
CA VAL A 3 -8.79 -30.01 -13.52
C VAL A 3 -7.42 -29.96 -14.19
N TYR A 4 -7.16 -28.90 -14.95
CA TYR A 4 -5.87 -28.69 -15.59
C TYR A 4 -5.59 -27.22 -15.88
N ILE A 5 -4.31 -26.90 -15.99
CA ILE A 5 -3.84 -25.60 -16.45
C ILE A 5 -3.94 -25.59 -17.97
N ARG A 6 -4.72 -24.68 -18.53
CA ARG A 6 -4.85 -24.51 -19.99
C ARG A 6 -3.65 -23.78 -20.57
N ARG A 7 -3.23 -22.72 -19.89
CA ARG A 7 -2.01 -21.97 -20.23
C ARG A 7 -1.47 -21.19 -19.03
N ILE A 8 -0.21 -20.82 -19.09
CA ILE A 8 0.39 -19.81 -18.24
C ILE A 8 0.34 -18.50 -19.02
N GLU A 9 -0.13 -17.42 -18.37
CA GLU A 9 -0.25 -16.11 -18.98
C GLU A 9 1.14 -15.49 -19.24
N ASP A 10 1.34 -14.97 -20.45
CA ASP A 10 2.49 -14.13 -20.79
C ASP A 10 2.19 -12.69 -20.31
N LYS A 11 3.02 -12.17 -19.41
CA LYS A 11 2.74 -10.93 -18.67
C LYS A 11 3.86 -9.91 -18.91
N LEU A 12 3.54 -8.63 -18.69
CA LEU A 12 4.50 -7.53 -18.72
C LEU A 12 5.63 -7.70 -17.69
N GLY A 13 5.28 -8.12 -16.46
CA GLY A 13 6.19 -8.29 -15.33
C GLY A 13 5.75 -9.39 -14.39
N ILE A 14 6.42 -9.51 -13.25
CA ILE A 14 6.21 -10.54 -12.22
C ILE A 14 6.20 -11.95 -12.83
N HIS A 15 7.19 -12.22 -13.67
CA HIS A 15 7.29 -13.49 -14.43
C HIS A 15 7.57 -14.69 -13.52
N GLY A 16 8.17 -14.48 -12.35
CA GLY A 16 8.44 -15.52 -11.37
C GLY A 16 7.18 -16.07 -10.67
N SER A 17 6.03 -15.38 -10.79
CA SER A 17 4.74 -15.82 -10.27
C SER A 17 3.84 -16.24 -11.44
N PRO A 18 3.68 -17.55 -11.73
CA PRO A 18 2.89 -18.03 -12.87
C PRO A 18 1.40 -17.78 -12.63
N THR A 19 0.81 -16.92 -13.44
CA THR A 19 -0.64 -16.74 -13.52
C THR A 19 -1.21 -17.72 -14.53
N CYS A 20 -2.16 -18.55 -14.12
CA CYS A 20 -2.63 -19.66 -14.92
C CYS A 20 -4.11 -19.54 -15.25
N GLU A 21 -4.47 -19.85 -16.49
CA GLU A 21 -5.87 -20.14 -16.86
C GLU A 21 -6.20 -21.56 -16.41
N MET A 22 -7.01 -21.67 -15.32
CA MET A 22 -7.45 -22.97 -14.78
C MET A 22 -8.73 -23.40 -15.45
N HIS A 23 -8.79 -24.66 -15.89
CA HIS A 23 -9.98 -25.26 -16.47
C HIS A 23 -10.53 -26.35 -15.56
N PHE A 24 -11.82 -26.27 -15.25
CA PHE A 24 -12.57 -27.26 -14.50
C PHE A 24 -13.65 -27.88 -15.39
N ARG A 25 -13.62 -29.18 -15.56
CA ARG A 25 -14.62 -29.93 -16.35
C ARG A 25 -15.24 -30.98 -15.47
N ASP A 26 -16.49 -30.75 -15.07
CA ASP A 26 -17.28 -31.65 -14.21
C ASP A 26 -16.45 -32.19 -13.01
N ALA A 27 -15.63 -31.33 -12.45
CA ALA A 27 -14.75 -31.70 -11.36
C ALA A 27 -15.56 -31.83 -10.05
N PRO A 28 -15.48 -32.96 -9.34
CA PRO A 28 -16.10 -33.09 -8.04
C PRO A 28 -15.48 -32.09 -7.08
N CYS A 29 -16.31 -31.45 -6.27
CA CYS A 29 -15.86 -30.43 -5.32
C CYS A 29 -16.65 -30.50 -4.02
N GLU A 30 -16.02 -29.99 -2.95
CA GLU A 30 -16.67 -29.77 -1.66
C GLU A 30 -16.86 -28.30 -1.41
N LEU A 31 -17.97 -27.93 -0.77
CA LEU A 31 -18.24 -26.54 -0.41
C LEU A 31 -17.44 -26.19 0.86
N VAL A 32 -16.48 -25.29 0.72
CA VAL A 32 -15.77 -24.68 1.87
C VAL A 32 -16.51 -23.42 2.30
N GLY A 33 -16.98 -23.39 3.54
CA GLY A 33 -17.72 -22.27 4.10
C GLY A 33 -19.24 -22.33 3.88
N GLN A 34 -19.89 -21.18 3.80
CA GLN A 34 -21.35 -21.08 3.70
C GLN A 34 -21.78 -20.69 2.28
N ARG A 35 -22.84 -21.37 1.80
CA ARG A 35 -23.42 -21.08 0.49
C ARG A 35 -23.82 -19.61 0.37
N ARG A 36 -23.58 -18.99 -0.77
CA ARG A 36 -23.86 -17.58 -1.09
C ARG A 36 -23.10 -16.53 -0.26
N ARG A 37 -22.10 -16.94 0.52
CA ARG A 37 -21.25 -16.04 1.32
C ARG A 37 -19.86 -15.80 0.72
N GLY A 38 -19.52 -16.43 -0.40
CA GLY A 38 -18.20 -16.40 -1.03
C GLY A 38 -17.68 -14.97 -1.22
N LEU A 39 -18.39 -14.15 -2.00
CA LEU A 39 -17.96 -12.79 -2.30
C LEU A 39 -18.01 -11.87 -1.06
N THR A 40 -19.17 -11.84 -0.39
CA THR A 40 -19.45 -10.83 0.65
C THR A 40 -18.71 -11.06 1.96
N LYS A 41 -18.34 -12.29 2.28
CA LYS A 41 -17.67 -12.63 3.55
C LYS A 41 -16.22 -13.05 3.32
N TYR A 42 -16.00 -14.06 2.48
CA TYR A 42 -14.68 -14.68 2.39
C TYR A 42 -13.73 -13.90 1.47
N VAL A 43 -14.17 -13.55 0.25
CA VAL A 43 -13.34 -12.82 -0.72
C VAL A 43 -13.03 -11.40 -0.23
N MET A 44 -14.03 -10.67 0.30
CA MET A 44 -13.80 -9.31 0.80
C MET A 44 -12.86 -9.27 2.01
N SER A 45 -12.96 -10.26 2.91
CA SER A 45 -12.02 -10.37 4.04
C SER A 45 -10.59 -10.67 3.57
N LEU A 46 -10.43 -11.59 2.63
CA LEU A 46 -9.14 -11.92 2.01
C LEU A 46 -8.54 -10.70 1.30
N MET A 47 -9.33 -9.98 0.50
CA MET A 47 -8.87 -8.80 -0.24
C MET A 47 -8.35 -7.68 0.66
N ASN A 48 -8.96 -7.47 1.82
CA ASN A 48 -8.48 -6.43 2.75
C ASN A 48 -7.08 -6.76 3.29
N GLY A 49 -6.80 -8.03 3.62
CA GLY A 49 -5.46 -8.48 4.00
C GLY A 49 -4.47 -8.40 2.83
N ALA A 50 -4.88 -8.83 1.64
CA ALA A 50 -4.06 -8.80 0.43
C ALA A 50 -3.63 -7.37 0.05
N ARG A 51 -4.48 -6.36 0.23
CA ARG A 51 -4.15 -4.94 -0.06
C ARG A 51 -2.95 -4.42 0.71
N ILE A 52 -2.77 -4.81 1.98
CA ILE A 52 -1.58 -4.46 2.77
C ILE A 52 -0.35 -5.13 2.19
N GLY A 53 -0.45 -6.41 1.80
CA GLY A 53 0.61 -7.12 1.10
C GLY A 53 1.03 -6.44 -0.20
N ILE A 54 0.06 -5.96 -1.01
CA ILE A 54 0.35 -5.23 -2.24
C ILE A 54 0.97 -3.85 -1.97
N ALA A 55 0.53 -3.15 -0.93
CA ALA A 55 1.17 -1.90 -0.50
C ALA A 55 2.63 -2.13 -0.10
N SER A 56 2.90 -3.22 0.63
CA SER A 56 4.26 -3.65 1.00
C SER A 56 5.11 -3.99 -0.22
N GLN A 57 4.54 -4.67 -1.21
CA GLN A 57 5.21 -4.97 -2.48
C GLN A 57 5.57 -3.68 -3.24
N GLY A 58 4.63 -2.73 -3.35
CA GLY A 58 4.89 -1.44 -3.98
C GLY A 58 6.02 -0.67 -3.29
N LEU A 59 5.98 -0.59 -1.96
CA LEU A 59 7.05 0.03 -1.17
C LEU A 59 8.40 -0.68 -1.39
N GLY A 60 8.43 -2.01 -1.39
CA GLY A 60 9.65 -2.79 -1.61
C GLY A 60 10.28 -2.55 -2.98
N ILE A 61 9.46 -2.47 -4.03
CA ILE A 61 9.91 -2.13 -5.39
C ILE A 61 10.46 -0.70 -5.45
N ALA A 62 9.76 0.27 -4.84
CA ALA A 62 10.21 1.66 -4.79
C ALA A 62 11.55 1.80 -4.04
N GLU A 63 11.69 1.15 -2.90
CA GLU A 63 12.93 1.15 -2.11
C GLU A 63 14.10 0.55 -2.91
N ALA A 64 13.91 -0.59 -3.59
CA ALA A 64 14.93 -1.21 -4.40
C ALA A 64 15.36 -0.28 -5.55
N ALA A 65 14.40 0.30 -6.27
CA ALA A 65 14.68 1.22 -7.37
C ALA A 65 15.42 2.48 -6.89
N TYR A 66 15.05 3.04 -5.73
CA TYR A 66 15.76 4.18 -5.13
C TYR A 66 17.21 3.83 -4.81
N ARG A 67 17.45 2.68 -4.16
CA ARG A 67 18.81 2.27 -3.77
C ARG A 67 19.73 2.07 -4.97
N ASP A 68 19.23 1.39 -6.00
CA ASP A 68 20.00 1.13 -7.21
C ASP A 68 20.28 2.44 -7.97
N ALA A 69 19.29 3.34 -8.06
CA ALA A 69 19.46 4.65 -8.69
C ALA A 69 20.48 5.52 -7.93
N LEU A 70 20.44 5.53 -6.60
CA LEU A 70 21.39 6.25 -5.77
C LEU A 70 22.81 5.70 -5.94
N ALA A 71 22.98 4.37 -5.89
CA ALA A 71 24.30 3.74 -6.08
C ALA A 71 24.88 4.10 -7.44
N TYR A 72 24.07 3.99 -8.51
CA TYR A 72 24.50 4.37 -9.85
C TYR A 72 24.87 5.85 -9.94
N ALA A 73 24.09 6.74 -9.34
CA ALA A 73 24.33 8.18 -9.40
C ALA A 73 25.62 8.62 -8.68
N ILE A 74 26.02 7.88 -7.64
CA ILE A 74 27.29 8.11 -6.93
C ILE A 74 28.50 7.68 -7.78
N GLU A 75 28.39 6.57 -8.52
CA GLU A 75 29.51 6.02 -9.28
C GLU A 75 29.62 6.63 -10.68
N ARG A 76 28.51 7.03 -11.29
CA ARG A 76 28.48 7.55 -12.65
C ARG A 76 28.97 8.98 -12.73
N GLU A 77 30.01 9.22 -13.52
CA GLU A 77 30.52 10.56 -13.80
C GLU A 77 30.07 11.08 -15.16
N GLN A 78 29.67 12.34 -15.21
CA GLN A 78 29.43 13.13 -16.41
C GLN A 78 29.80 14.59 -16.15
N PHE A 79 30.30 15.27 -17.18
CA PHE A 79 30.72 16.67 -17.10
C PHE A 79 31.73 16.97 -15.96
N GLY A 80 32.61 15.99 -15.69
CA GLY A 80 33.69 16.10 -14.71
C GLY A 80 33.30 15.95 -13.24
N LYS A 81 32.09 15.42 -12.96
CA LYS A 81 31.63 15.12 -11.59
C LYS A 81 30.65 13.95 -11.56
N ALA A 82 30.45 13.37 -10.38
CA ALA A 82 29.42 12.37 -10.18
C ALA A 82 28.02 12.96 -10.47
N ILE A 83 27.12 12.19 -11.09
CA ILE A 83 25.81 12.74 -11.46
C ILE A 83 24.93 13.01 -10.25
N VAL A 84 25.21 12.42 -9.10
CA VAL A 84 24.52 12.75 -7.83
C VAL A 84 24.70 14.23 -7.44
N ASP A 85 25.79 14.87 -7.85
CA ASP A 85 26.10 16.29 -7.60
C ASP A 85 25.41 17.23 -8.61
N MET A 86 24.61 16.71 -9.52
CA MET A 86 23.79 17.50 -10.44
C MET A 86 22.46 17.81 -9.78
N ALA A 87 22.08 19.10 -9.73
CA ALA A 87 20.88 19.55 -9.02
C ALA A 87 19.63 18.76 -9.37
N GLN A 88 19.37 18.53 -10.66
CA GLN A 88 18.19 17.79 -11.12
C GLN A 88 18.19 16.33 -10.67
N VAL A 89 19.35 15.66 -10.70
CA VAL A 89 19.49 14.27 -10.22
C VAL A 89 19.32 14.21 -8.71
N SER A 90 19.96 15.14 -7.99
CA SER A 90 19.82 15.27 -6.54
C SER A 90 18.37 15.48 -6.12
N ASP A 91 17.64 16.40 -6.79
CA ASP A 91 16.23 16.66 -6.53
C ASP A 91 15.36 15.41 -6.76
N MET A 92 15.60 14.66 -7.83
CA MET A 92 14.90 13.40 -8.08
C MET A 92 15.15 12.39 -6.96
N LEU A 93 16.40 12.19 -6.55
CA LEU A 93 16.78 11.26 -5.49
C LEU A 93 16.18 11.66 -4.14
N VAL A 94 16.16 12.95 -3.80
CA VAL A 94 15.51 13.47 -2.58
C VAL A 94 14.01 13.18 -2.61
N ASN A 95 13.32 13.46 -3.72
CA ASN A 95 11.89 13.20 -3.87
C ASN A 95 11.57 11.70 -3.76
N MET A 96 12.39 10.84 -4.37
CA MET A 96 12.27 9.38 -4.24
C MET A 96 12.41 8.96 -2.78
N LYS A 97 13.44 9.46 -2.06
CA LYS A 97 13.69 9.14 -0.66
C LYS A 97 12.54 9.58 0.23
N VAL A 98 12.10 10.82 0.12
CA VAL A 98 10.96 11.36 0.88
C VAL A 98 9.69 10.52 0.63
N GLY A 99 9.41 10.21 -0.64
CA GLY A 99 8.27 9.36 -0.99
C GLY A 99 8.33 7.99 -0.34
N VAL A 100 9.48 7.31 -0.40
CA VAL A 100 9.69 5.98 0.20
C VAL A 100 9.51 6.01 1.73
N GLU A 101 10.06 6.99 2.43
CA GLU A 101 9.92 7.09 3.89
C GLU A 101 8.47 7.43 4.30
N THR A 102 7.80 8.28 3.54
CA THR A 102 6.37 8.58 3.75
C THR A 102 5.51 7.33 3.56
N ALA A 103 5.75 6.56 2.48
CA ALA A 103 5.05 5.31 2.21
C ALA A 103 5.29 4.27 3.32
N ARG A 104 6.52 4.17 3.81
CA ARG A 104 6.90 3.29 4.91
C ARG A 104 6.15 3.61 6.19
N SER A 105 6.12 4.89 6.56
CA SER A 105 5.41 5.38 7.74
C SER A 105 3.91 5.09 7.67
N LEU A 106 3.30 5.37 6.51
CA LEU A 106 1.88 5.09 6.26
C LEU A 106 1.58 3.58 6.33
N LEU A 107 2.41 2.75 5.71
CA LEU A 107 2.23 1.29 5.70
C LEU A 107 2.33 0.71 7.12
N TYR A 108 3.30 1.14 7.91
CA TYR A 108 3.49 0.65 9.28
C TYR A 108 2.33 1.06 10.19
N GLU A 109 1.84 2.29 10.07
CA GLU A 109 0.68 2.73 10.82
C GLU A 109 -0.59 1.96 10.40
N THR A 110 -0.75 1.68 9.11
CA THR A 110 -1.84 0.86 8.61
C THR A 110 -1.78 -0.56 9.17
N SER A 111 -0.61 -1.20 9.12
CA SER A 111 -0.40 -2.56 9.65
C SER A 111 -0.70 -2.59 11.16
N ARG A 112 -0.17 -1.64 11.93
CA ARG A 112 -0.45 -1.52 13.36
C ARG A 112 -1.95 -1.40 13.65
N THR A 113 -2.66 -0.58 12.86
CA THR A 113 -4.10 -0.38 13.02
C THR A 113 -4.89 -1.66 12.75
N VAL A 114 -4.50 -2.42 11.73
CA VAL A 114 -5.12 -3.72 11.39
C VAL A 114 -4.83 -4.77 12.46
N ASP A 115 -3.60 -4.83 12.96
CA ASP A 115 -3.22 -5.76 14.03
C ASP A 115 -4.00 -5.47 15.31
N LEU A 116 -4.17 -4.19 15.68
CA LEU A 116 -4.99 -3.79 16.84
C LEU A 116 -6.47 -4.16 16.62
N ASN A 117 -7.03 -3.94 15.44
CA ASN A 117 -8.39 -4.39 15.15
C ASN A 117 -8.55 -5.90 15.37
N GLN A 118 -7.68 -6.71 14.75
CA GLN A 118 -7.73 -8.17 14.87
C GLN A 118 -7.50 -8.65 16.31
N GLY A 119 -6.55 -8.03 17.01
CA GLY A 119 -6.27 -8.35 18.41
C GLY A 119 -7.48 -8.09 19.33
N TYR A 120 -8.11 -6.94 19.20
CA TYR A 120 -9.32 -6.62 19.98
C TYR A 120 -10.54 -7.46 19.58
N GLU A 121 -10.70 -7.82 18.30
CA GLU A 121 -11.73 -8.77 17.87
C GLU A 121 -11.52 -10.14 18.53
N HIS A 122 -10.29 -10.64 18.53
CA HIS A 122 -9.96 -11.91 19.18
C HIS A 122 -10.20 -11.87 20.69
N LEU A 123 -9.77 -10.80 21.39
CA LEU A 123 -10.04 -10.61 22.82
C LEU A 123 -11.54 -10.57 23.11
N ALA A 124 -12.32 -9.87 22.29
CA ALA A 124 -13.78 -9.78 22.43
C ALA A 124 -14.50 -11.12 22.22
N GLU A 125 -13.92 -12.03 21.45
CA GLU A 125 -14.45 -13.38 21.21
C GLU A 125 -14.07 -14.38 22.31
N THR A 126 -12.90 -14.19 22.95
CA THR A 126 -12.35 -15.13 23.93
C THR A 126 -12.71 -14.81 25.36
N VAL A 127 -12.99 -13.55 25.70
CA VAL A 127 -13.40 -13.13 27.04
C VAL A 127 -14.84 -13.56 27.31
N ASP A 128 -15.15 -13.87 28.59
CA ASP A 128 -16.53 -14.18 29.00
C ASP A 128 -17.44 -12.97 28.70
N ARG A 129 -18.63 -13.26 28.14
CA ARG A 129 -19.60 -12.23 27.79
C ARG A 129 -20.11 -11.37 28.96
N SER A 130 -20.01 -11.92 30.17
CA SER A 130 -20.37 -11.21 31.42
C SER A 130 -19.23 -10.33 31.94
N ASP A 131 -18.01 -10.46 31.43
CA ASP A 131 -16.89 -9.60 31.81
C ASP A 131 -17.09 -8.17 31.28
N PRO A 132 -16.98 -7.13 32.14
CA PRO A 132 -17.06 -5.74 31.72
C PRO A 132 -16.12 -5.37 30.56
N LYS A 133 -14.95 -6.02 30.47
CA LYS A 133 -13.97 -5.83 29.37
C LYS A 133 -14.48 -6.28 28.01
N ALA A 134 -15.49 -7.17 27.95
CA ALA A 134 -16.05 -7.62 26.69
C ALA A 134 -16.65 -6.46 25.87
N LYS A 135 -17.23 -5.48 26.55
CA LYS A 135 -17.76 -4.26 25.91
C LYS A 135 -16.64 -3.36 25.42
N GLU A 136 -15.64 -3.09 26.26
CA GLU A 136 -14.45 -2.29 25.93
C GLU A 136 -13.73 -2.85 24.69
N TYR A 137 -13.45 -4.15 24.65
CA TYR A 137 -12.78 -4.78 23.51
C TYR A 137 -13.57 -4.68 22.21
N LYS A 138 -14.90 -4.77 22.28
CA LYS A 138 -15.76 -4.56 21.09
C LYS A 138 -15.74 -3.11 20.60
N GLU A 139 -15.73 -2.14 21.50
CA GLU A 139 -15.66 -0.72 21.17
C GLU A 139 -14.31 -0.39 20.52
N GLU A 140 -13.19 -0.86 21.09
CA GLU A 140 -11.87 -0.67 20.53
C GLU A 140 -11.72 -1.38 19.16
N ALA A 141 -12.20 -2.62 19.03
CA ALA A 141 -12.22 -3.32 17.75
C ALA A 141 -12.99 -2.53 16.68
N ALA A 142 -14.16 -1.98 17.03
CA ALA A 142 -14.97 -1.18 16.12
C ALA A 142 -14.26 0.13 15.71
N LYS A 143 -13.57 0.79 16.63
CA LYS A 143 -12.75 1.98 16.39
C LYS A 143 -11.66 1.68 15.37
N TYR A 144 -10.80 0.68 15.63
CA TYR A 144 -9.71 0.32 14.73
C TYR A 144 -10.18 -0.23 13.39
N ARG A 145 -11.30 -0.94 13.35
CA ARG A 145 -11.91 -1.38 12.09
C ARG A 145 -12.30 -0.21 11.18
N LYS A 146 -12.88 0.85 11.74
CA LYS A 146 -13.22 2.05 10.98
C LYS A 146 -11.98 2.75 10.44
N GLN A 147 -10.92 2.85 11.24
CA GLN A 147 -9.64 3.44 10.82
C GLN A 147 -8.97 2.59 9.73
N ALA A 148 -8.92 1.27 9.91
CA ALA A 148 -8.35 0.33 8.93
C ALA A 148 -9.08 0.38 7.58
N ALA A 149 -10.39 0.60 7.57
CA ALA A 149 -11.18 0.72 6.35
C ALA A 149 -10.75 1.89 5.46
N ILE A 150 -10.14 2.93 6.03
CA ILE A 150 -9.60 4.09 5.29
C ILE A 150 -8.10 3.93 5.05
N LEU A 151 -7.33 3.54 6.06
CA LEU A 151 -5.88 3.46 5.96
C LEU A 151 -5.41 2.36 4.98
N THR A 152 -6.10 1.22 4.92
CA THR A 152 -5.75 0.12 4.02
C THR A 152 -5.81 0.52 2.54
N PRO A 153 -6.92 1.07 2.01
CA PRO A 153 -6.95 1.53 0.63
C PRO A 153 -6.00 2.71 0.39
N THR A 154 -5.80 3.61 1.38
CA THR A 154 -4.84 4.72 1.28
C THR A 154 -3.41 4.21 1.13
N SER A 155 -2.99 3.24 1.94
CA SER A 155 -1.67 2.62 1.83
C SER A 155 -1.48 1.92 0.48
N LYS A 156 -2.47 1.14 0.05
CA LYS A 156 -2.41 0.45 -1.25
C LYS A 156 -2.28 1.45 -2.39
N TYR A 157 -3.10 2.48 -2.41
CA TYR A 157 -3.04 3.54 -3.41
C TYR A 157 -1.67 4.22 -3.42
N TYR A 158 -1.26 4.78 -2.27
CA TYR A 158 -0.06 5.60 -2.19
C TYR A 158 1.22 4.81 -2.51
N CYS A 159 1.41 3.63 -1.91
CA CYS A 159 2.61 2.83 -2.12
C CYS A 159 2.73 2.34 -3.58
N CYS A 160 1.61 1.97 -4.22
CA CYS A 160 1.63 1.46 -5.59
C CYS A 160 1.84 2.57 -6.63
N GLU A 161 1.20 3.72 -6.47
CA GLU A 161 1.42 4.88 -7.35
C GLU A 161 2.85 5.45 -7.17
N LEU A 162 3.36 5.45 -5.94
CA LEU A 162 4.75 5.82 -5.67
C LEU A 162 5.72 4.86 -6.38
N ALA A 163 5.47 3.56 -6.35
CA ALA A 163 6.34 2.57 -7.00
C ALA A 163 6.53 2.86 -8.49
N LEU A 164 5.45 3.23 -9.20
CA LEU A 164 5.54 3.61 -10.62
C LEU A 164 6.38 4.88 -10.83
N ARG A 165 6.18 5.89 -9.99
CA ARG A 165 6.96 7.15 -10.08
C ARG A 165 8.43 6.91 -9.81
N VAL A 166 8.75 6.25 -8.70
CA VAL A 166 10.14 5.99 -8.28
C VAL A 166 10.87 5.11 -9.29
N THR A 167 10.24 4.07 -9.83
CA THR A 167 10.86 3.22 -10.86
C THR A 167 11.06 3.95 -12.18
N SER A 168 10.14 4.84 -12.57
CA SER A 168 10.29 5.71 -13.73
C SER A 168 11.45 6.70 -13.55
N ASP A 169 11.53 7.35 -12.39
CA ASP A 169 12.61 8.28 -12.06
C ASP A 169 13.97 7.56 -11.99
N ALA A 170 14.01 6.32 -11.48
CA ALA A 170 15.20 5.50 -11.48
C ALA A 170 15.71 5.20 -12.90
N ILE A 171 14.81 4.85 -13.85
CA ILE A 171 15.18 4.70 -15.28
C ILE A 171 15.74 6.01 -15.79
N GLN A 172 15.13 7.14 -15.49
CA GLN A 172 15.58 8.46 -15.93
C GLN A 172 16.97 8.81 -15.40
N ILE A 173 17.27 8.51 -14.13
CA ILE A 173 18.60 8.74 -13.52
C ILE A 173 19.67 7.88 -14.20
N LEU A 174 19.39 6.60 -14.49
CA LEU A 174 20.31 5.73 -15.19
C LEU A 174 20.42 6.05 -16.69
N GLY A 175 19.47 6.79 -17.25
CA GLY A 175 19.44 7.11 -18.68
C GLY A 175 19.37 5.85 -19.55
N GLY A 176 20.17 5.77 -20.61
CA GLY A 176 20.21 4.60 -21.50
C GLY A 176 20.48 3.27 -20.78
N SER A 177 21.29 3.29 -19.73
CA SER A 177 21.56 2.11 -18.89
C SER A 177 20.30 1.60 -18.18
N GLY A 178 19.43 2.49 -17.71
CA GLY A 178 18.18 2.13 -17.04
C GLY A 178 17.16 1.46 -17.97
N PHE A 179 17.30 1.64 -19.28
CA PHE A 179 16.45 1.02 -20.30
C PHE A 179 16.93 -0.37 -20.72
N MET A 180 18.17 -0.73 -20.37
CA MET A 180 18.80 -2.00 -20.73
C MET A 180 18.54 -3.07 -19.69
N ARG A 181 18.39 -4.33 -20.13
CA ARG A 181 18.16 -5.49 -19.25
C ARG A 181 19.36 -5.92 -18.41
N ASP A 182 20.52 -5.30 -18.63
CA ASP A 182 21.72 -5.48 -17.80
C ASP A 182 21.53 -4.92 -16.38
N TYR A 183 20.60 -3.99 -16.20
CA TYR A 183 20.22 -3.39 -14.92
C TYR A 183 18.82 -3.83 -14.49
N ALA A 184 18.61 -3.99 -13.19
CA ALA A 184 17.35 -4.47 -12.66
C ALA A 184 16.19 -3.44 -12.75
N ILE A 185 16.49 -2.17 -12.98
CA ILE A 185 15.55 -1.05 -12.91
C ILE A 185 14.38 -1.22 -13.90
N GLU A 186 14.67 -1.65 -15.16
CA GLU A 186 13.63 -1.86 -16.16
C GLU A 186 12.61 -2.92 -15.72
N ARG A 187 13.09 -3.96 -15.02
CA ARG A 187 12.23 -5.00 -14.45
C ARG A 187 11.40 -4.47 -13.31
N TYR A 188 11.97 -3.64 -12.41
CA TYR A 188 11.21 -3.03 -11.33
C TYR A 188 10.05 -2.17 -11.85
N PHE A 189 10.27 -1.42 -12.94
CA PHE A 189 9.22 -0.63 -13.57
C PHE A 189 8.09 -1.51 -14.14
N ARG A 190 8.45 -2.61 -14.85
CA ARG A 190 7.46 -3.55 -15.38
C ARG A 190 6.69 -4.25 -14.26
N ASP A 191 7.38 -4.67 -13.19
CA ASP A 191 6.79 -5.34 -12.05
C ASP A 191 5.89 -4.40 -11.22
N ALA A 192 6.25 -3.12 -11.11
CA ALA A 192 5.46 -2.12 -10.40
C ALA A 192 4.09 -1.89 -11.06
N ARG A 193 3.98 -2.01 -12.39
CA ARG A 193 2.77 -1.61 -13.12
C ARG A 193 1.51 -2.36 -12.69
N ILE A 194 1.62 -3.63 -12.34
CA ILE A 194 0.45 -4.43 -11.91
C ILE A 194 -0.07 -4.01 -10.54
N THR A 195 0.77 -3.44 -9.69
CA THR A 195 0.39 -3.12 -8.30
C THR A 195 -0.73 -2.10 -8.21
N THR A 196 -0.89 -1.23 -9.20
CA THR A 196 -1.99 -0.26 -9.29
C THR A 196 -3.29 -0.83 -9.87
N ILE A 197 -3.27 -2.09 -10.34
CA ILE A 197 -4.37 -2.74 -11.05
C ILE A 197 -5.04 -3.82 -10.19
N TYR A 198 -4.28 -4.83 -9.77
CA TYR A 198 -4.84 -5.99 -9.06
C TYR A 198 -5.22 -5.67 -7.61
N GLU A 199 -6.00 -6.54 -6.97
CA GLU A 199 -6.60 -6.35 -5.63
C GLU A 199 -7.42 -5.04 -5.51
N GLY A 200 -8.00 -4.62 -6.64
CA GLY A 200 -8.71 -3.36 -6.83
C GLY A 200 -7.83 -2.25 -7.35
N THR A 201 -8.25 -1.63 -8.45
CA THR A 201 -7.48 -0.55 -9.11
C THR A 201 -7.31 0.66 -8.19
N SER A 202 -6.39 1.55 -8.56
CA SER A 202 -6.16 2.82 -7.84
C SER A 202 -7.45 3.62 -7.68
N GLU A 203 -8.30 3.66 -8.71
CA GLU A 203 -9.59 4.36 -8.67
C GLU A 203 -10.55 3.74 -7.66
N LEU A 204 -10.60 2.40 -7.56
CA LEU A 204 -11.42 1.71 -6.55
C LEU A 204 -10.91 1.96 -5.12
N GLN A 205 -9.60 2.13 -4.93
CA GLN A 205 -9.07 2.55 -3.64
C GLN A 205 -9.54 3.96 -3.29
N VAL A 206 -9.50 4.91 -4.24
CA VAL A 206 -10.00 6.29 -4.04
C VAL A 206 -11.48 6.28 -3.65
N VAL A 207 -12.33 5.50 -4.33
CA VAL A 207 -13.75 5.34 -3.96
C VAL A 207 -13.91 4.82 -2.54
N ALA A 208 -13.10 3.84 -2.13
CA ALA A 208 -13.14 3.29 -0.77
C ALA A 208 -12.69 4.32 0.28
N ILE A 209 -11.66 5.11 -0.01
CA ILE A 209 -11.19 6.21 0.85
C ILE A 209 -12.30 7.24 1.04
N LEU A 210 -12.89 7.72 -0.06
CA LEU A 210 -13.96 8.71 -0.02
C LEU A 210 -15.18 8.22 0.76
N ALA A 211 -15.59 6.97 0.55
CA ALA A 211 -16.68 6.36 1.31
C ALA A 211 -16.40 6.32 2.82
N GLY A 212 -15.14 6.09 3.22
CA GLY A 212 -14.72 6.10 4.61
C GLY A 212 -14.67 7.50 5.23
N LEU A 213 -14.36 8.52 4.43
CA LEU A 213 -14.25 9.92 4.89
C LEU A 213 -15.62 10.58 5.18
N HIS A 214 -16.73 10.03 4.67
CA HIS A 214 -18.07 10.55 4.94
C HIS A 214 -18.54 10.36 6.41
N GLY A 215 -17.75 9.68 7.25
CA GLY A 215 -18.02 9.51 8.67
C GLY A 215 -16.93 10.15 9.54
N ASP A 216 -17.19 10.25 10.86
CA ASP A 216 -16.24 10.81 11.83
C ASP A 216 -15.04 9.92 12.15
N SER A 217 -14.82 8.87 11.36
CA SER A 217 -13.87 7.80 11.66
C SER A 217 -12.41 8.23 11.78
N LEU A 218 -12.05 9.34 11.15
CA LEU A 218 -10.69 9.91 11.24
C LEU A 218 -10.63 11.15 12.16
N THR A 219 -11.75 11.71 12.57
CA THR A 219 -11.77 12.92 13.41
C THR A 219 -11.06 12.66 14.74
N GLU A 220 -11.36 11.55 15.42
CA GLU A 220 -10.68 11.14 16.64
C GLU A 220 -9.20 10.81 16.38
N TRP A 221 -8.90 10.10 15.30
CA TRP A 221 -7.54 9.72 14.91
C TRP A 221 -6.64 10.93 14.66
N PHE A 222 -7.18 11.96 14.03
CA PHE A 222 -6.48 13.23 13.81
C PHE A 222 -6.40 14.05 15.10
N ALA A 223 -7.47 14.10 15.91
CA ALA A 223 -7.46 14.80 17.19
C ALA A 223 -6.42 14.22 18.17
N GLU A 224 -6.31 12.90 18.26
CA GLU A 224 -5.28 12.22 19.06
C GLU A 224 -3.85 12.59 18.61
N ARG A 225 -3.64 12.82 17.31
CA ARG A 225 -2.32 13.21 16.76
C ARG A 225 -2.06 14.69 16.86
N ALA A 226 -3.06 15.53 16.65
CA ALA A 226 -2.98 16.97 16.85
C ALA A 226 -2.73 17.33 18.32
N ALA A 227 -3.22 16.51 19.27
CA ALA A 227 -2.96 16.67 20.69
C ALA A 227 -1.50 16.34 21.09
N ARG A 228 -0.73 15.67 20.20
CA ARG A 228 0.71 15.49 20.41
C ARG A 228 1.39 16.84 20.19
N GLN A 229 2.21 17.24 21.14
CA GLN A 229 3.04 18.43 20.97
C GLN A 229 4.11 18.13 19.93
N TYR A 230 4.04 18.81 18.80
CA TYR A 230 5.05 18.76 17.74
C TYR A 230 5.82 20.08 17.75
N ASP A 231 7.13 20.00 17.58
CA ASP A 231 7.99 21.17 17.49
C ASP A 231 8.35 21.48 16.03
N GLY A 232 8.62 22.75 15.73
CA GLY A 232 9.18 23.20 14.46
C GLY A 232 8.32 22.90 13.24
N GLU A 233 8.93 22.32 12.20
CA GLU A 233 8.27 22.04 10.90
C GLU A 233 7.11 21.04 11.00
N ILE A 234 7.18 20.10 11.95
CA ILE A 234 6.11 19.12 12.16
C ILE A 234 4.85 19.79 12.69
N ALA A 235 4.97 20.80 13.55
CA ALA A 235 3.85 21.59 14.02
C ALA A 235 3.15 22.34 12.88
N LEU A 236 3.93 22.90 11.93
CA LEU A 236 3.39 23.55 10.74
C LEU A 236 2.62 22.55 9.84
N LEU A 237 3.16 21.36 9.62
CA LEU A 237 2.50 20.31 8.85
C LEU A 237 1.21 19.84 9.53
N ALA A 238 1.19 19.70 10.86
CA ALA A 238 -0.01 19.36 11.61
C ALA A 238 -1.12 20.42 11.41
N ALA A 239 -0.77 21.70 11.51
CA ALA A 239 -1.70 22.80 11.27
C ALA A 239 -2.26 22.83 9.83
N LEU A 240 -1.44 22.52 8.82
CA LEU A 240 -1.89 22.41 7.44
C LEU A 240 -2.88 21.24 7.24
N VAL A 241 -2.64 20.11 7.90
CA VAL A 241 -3.56 18.96 7.89
C VAL A 241 -4.91 19.33 8.48
N GLU A 242 -4.94 20.05 9.61
CA GLU A 242 -6.19 20.55 10.23
C GLU A 242 -6.97 21.48 9.30
N GLN A 243 -6.28 22.40 8.61
CA GLN A 243 -6.91 23.29 7.63
C GLN A 243 -7.51 22.52 6.45
N MET A 244 -6.80 21.51 5.94
CA MET A 244 -7.30 20.66 4.86
C MET A 244 -8.54 19.87 5.30
N GLN A 245 -8.56 19.35 6.52
CA GLN A 245 -9.72 18.66 7.09
C GLN A 245 -10.92 19.57 7.23
N GLN A 246 -10.72 20.81 7.67
CA GLN A 246 -11.81 21.77 7.78
C GLN A 246 -12.42 22.05 6.40
N ARG A 247 -11.59 22.26 5.39
CA ARG A 247 -12.06 22.46 4.00
C ARG A 247 -12.84 21.26 3.45
N LEU A 248 -12.46 20.03 3.80
CA LEU A 248 -13.18 18.82 3.38
C LEU A 248 -14.53 18.66 4.10
N ARG A 249 -14.66 19.19 5.32
CA ARG A 249 -15.95 19.20 6.04
C ARG A 249 -16.91 20.28 5.51
N ASP A 250 -16.36 21.37 4.97
CA ASP A 250 -17.13 22.51 4.47
C ASP A 250 -17.55 22.35 3.00
N ALA A 251 -17.06 21.30 2.31
CA ALA A 251 -17.36 20.97 0.91
C ALA A 251 -18.44 19.88 0.79
#